data_3fc866d2e4d26c9594564cd7c4d14048
#
_entry.id   3fc866d2e4d26c9594564cd7c4d14048
#
_cell.length_a   1.000
_cell.length_b   1.000
_cell.length_c   1.000
_cell.angle_alpha   90.00
_cell.angle_beta   90.00
_cell.angle_gamma   90.00
#
_symmetry.space_group_name_H-M   'P 1'
#
loop_
_entity.id
_entity.type
_entity.pdbx_description
1 polymer ?
#
loop_
_entity_poly.entity_id
_entity_poly.type
_entity_poly.pdbx_seq_one_letter_code
_entity_poly.pdbx_strand_id
1 'polypeptide(L)'
;MALMHSTCRQTGGLLIVFVALVGCASERPSSTVQSPPFVFRSLKLEQKNKQGLIDWSLNSPEARYELSRRLVRARLPVGVLYRKGKPSFRVQSDLALVINDGEQILLEGDVRLQQLNGSRLLIQGDRLRWRPEE
;
A
#
# COMPACT_ATOMS: atom_id res chain seq x y z
N MET A 1 -17.98 54.02 -63.94
CA MET A 1 -16.96 54.52 -64.86
C MET A 1 -15.61 53.95 -64.45
N ALA A 2 -15.15 53.14 -65.29
CA ALA A 2 -13.81 53.08 -65.85
C ALA A 2 -12.74 52.54 -64.88
N LEU A 3 -12.30 51.33 -65.11
CA LEU A 3 -11.20 50.88 -65.95
C LEU A 3 -9.86 51.07 -65.21
N MET A 4 -8.95 50.25 -65.14
CA MET A 4 -8.38 49.29 -66.03
C MET A 4 -7.12 48.70 -65.40
N HIS A 5 -6.87 47.46 -65.75
CA HIS A 5 -5.59 46.87 -66.13
C HIS A 5 -4.50 46.78 -65.05
N SER A 6 -4.10 45.70 -64.79
CA SER A 6 -3.33 44.68 -65.60
C SER A 6 -1.93 44.51 -65.00
N THR A 7 -1.54 43.41 -64.92
CA THR A 7 -0.39 42.61 -65.34
C THR A 7 0.38 41.93 -64.24
N CYS A 8 0.17 40.69 -64.25
CA CYS A 8 1.12 39.58 -64.40
C CYS A 8 2.62 39.95 -64.25
N ARG A 9 3.27 39.34 -63.34
CA ARG A 9 4.57 38.70 -63.65
C ARG A 9 5.03 37.75 -62.54
N GLN A 10 5.07 36.51 -62.98
CA GLN A 10 5.89 35.42 -62.51
C GLN A 10 7.24 35.88 -61.92
N THR A 11 7.68 35.24 -60.86
CA THR A 11 8.89 34.41 -60.90
C THR A 11 9.25 33.93 -59.51
N GLY A 12 9.67 32.71 -59.42
CA GLY A 12 10.66 32.26 -58.46
C GLY A 12 10.12 31.44 -57.32
N GLY A 13 10.14 30.16 -57.54
CA GLY A 13 9.88 29.16 -56.50
C GLY A 13 10.83 29.25 -55.34
N LEU A 14 10.29 29.00 -54.20
CA LEU A 14 11.06 28.39 -53.11
C LEU A 14 10.09 27.49 -52.34
N LEU A 15 10.13 26.23 -52.73
CA LEU A 15 9.41 25.16 -52.05
C LEU A 15 10.14 24.92 -50.73
N ILE A 16 9.66 25.57 -49.69
CA ILE A 16 10.13 25.26 -48.34
C ILE A 16 9.34 24.06 -47.83
N VAL A 17 9.94 22.88 -48.02
CA VAL A 17 9.47 21.65 -47.38
C VAL A 17 9.70 21.79 -45.88
N PHE A 18 8.65 22.14 -45.15
CA PHE A 18 8.63 22.00 -43.70
C PHE A 18 8.55 20.50 -43.37
N VAL A 19 9.69 19.88 -43.16
CA VAL A 19 9.75 18.56 -42.52
C VAL A 19 9.36 18.76 -41.04
N ALA A 20 8.09 18.52 -40.74
CA ALA A 20 7.64 18.38 -39.37
C ALA A 20 8.28 17.13 -38.80
N LEU A 21 9.35 17.31 -38.03
CA LEU A 21 9.90 16.30 -37.14
C LEU A 21 8.86 16.06 -36.01
N VAL A 22 7.96 15.11 -36.25
CA VAL A 22 7.16 14.53 -35.19
C VAL A 22 8.12 13.73 -34.30
N GLY A 23 8.69 14.39 -33.34
CA GLY A 23 9.40 13.74 -32.24
C GLY A 23 8.42 12.91 -31.45
N CYS A 24 8.35 11.61 -31.71
CA CYS A 24 7.80 10.68 -30.75
C CYS A 24 8.63 10.74 -29.50
N ALA A 25 8.18 11.55 -28.53
CA ALA A 25 8.61 11.42 -27.17
C ALA A 25 8.09 10.07 -26.69
N SER A 26 8.92 9.05 -26.79
CA SER A 26 8.70 7.79 -26.08
C SER A 26 8.80 8.12 -24.60
N GLU A 27 7.65 8.35 -23.97
CA GLU A 27 7.54 8.29 -22.52
C GLU A 27 7.95 6.88 -22.12
N ARG A 28 9.20 6.75 -21.69
CA ARG A 28 9.64 5.54 -20.98
C ARG A 28 8.78 5.44 -19.74
N PRO A 29 8.01 4.36 -19.57
CA PRO A 29 7.36 4.13 -18.31
C PRO A 29 8.47 4.15 -17.26
N SER A 30 8.39 5.09 -16.33
CA SER A 30 9.26 5.11 -15.15
C SER A 30 8.96 3.81 -14.41
N SER A 31 9.77 2.80 -14.67
CA SER A 31 9.79 1.60 -13.85
C SER A 31 10.22 2.08 -12.47
N THR A 32 9.26 2.34 -11.63
CA THR A 32 9.51 2.45 -10.20
C THR A 32 10.17 1.14 -9.82
N VAL A 33 11.48 1.19 -9.60
CA VAL A 33 12.26 0.05 -9.11
C VAL A 33 11.70 -0.24 -7.74
N GLN A 34 10.71 -1.12 -7.71
CA GLN A 34 10.10 -1.57 -6.48
C GLN A 34 11.12 -2.50 -5.83
N SER A 35 11.70 -2.07 -4.72
CA SER A 35 12.60 -2.92 -3.94
C SER A 35 11.91 -4.25 -3.64
N PRO A 36 12.57 -5.39 -3.82
CA PRO A 36 11.97 -6.68 -3.53
C PRO A 36 11.56 -6.73 -2.05
N PRO A 37 10.44 -7.37 -1.73
CA PRO A 37 9.99 -7.49 -0.36
C PRO A 37 10.96 -8.36 0.46
N PHE A 38 11.14 -8.03 1.73
CA PHE A 38 11.80 -8.93 2.67
C PHE A 38 10.85 -10.06 3.03
N VAL A 39 11.33 -11.29 2.94
CA VAL A 39 10.56 -12.48 3.32
C VAL A 39 11.08 -13.01 4.64
N PHE A 40 10.20 -13.13 5.62
CA PHE A 40 10.49 -13.65 6.95
C PHE A 40 9.82 -15.01 7.13
N ARG A 41 10.54 -15.92 7.73
CA ARG A 41 9.99 -17.16 8.30
C ARG A 41 9.96 -17.01 9.81
N SER A 42 8.84 -17.39 10.43
CA SER A 42 8.64 -17.25 11.88
C SER A 42 8.76 -15.78 12.34
N LEU A 43 8.00 -14.90 11.70
CA LEU A 43 7.95 -13.48 12.08
C LEU A 43 7.32 -13.32 13.46
N LYS A 44 7.95 -12.53 14.30
CA LYS A 44 7.38 -12.00 15.54
C LYS A 44 7.44 -10.47 15.49
N LEU A 45 6.28 -9.83 15.65
CA LEU A 45 6.14 -8.38 15.80
C LEU A 45 5.61 -8.07 17.19
N GLU A 46 6.08 -6.97 17.75
CA GLU A 46 5.62 -6.45 19.03
C GLU A 46 5.69 -4.93 18.97
N GLN A 47 4.62 -4.27 19.36
CA GLN A 47 4.57 -2.82 19.45
C GLN A 47 4.29 -2.40 20.88
N LYS A 48 5.02 -1.37 21.31
CA LYS A 48 4.85 -0.72 22.61
C LYS A 48 4.29 0.68 22.41
N ASN A 49 3.47 1.12 23.35
CA ASN A 49 2.96 2.48 23.40
C ASN A 49 4.02 3.46 23.93
N LYS A 50 3.66 4.74 24.03
CA LYS A 50 4.54 5.80 24.52
C LYS A 50 5.01 5.60 25.97
N GLN A 51 4.27 4.82 26.76
CA GLN A 51 4.63 4.46 28.14
C GLN A 51 5.53 3.21 28.21
N GLY A 52 5.88 2.60 27.07
CA GLY A 52 6.70 1.40 27.01
C GLY A 52 5.94 0.09 27.30
N LEU A 53 4.61 0.15 27.43
CA LEU A 53 3.77 -1.02 27.59
C LEU A 53 3.44 -1.64 26.23
N ILE A 54 3.33 -2.96 26.20
CA ILE A 54 2.94 -3.67 24.96
C ILE A 54 1.48 -3.35 24.66
N ASP A 55 1.22 -2.89 23.42
CA ASP A 55 -0.12 -2.69 22.87
C ASP A 55 -0.62 -3.90 22.11
N TRP A 56 0.26 -4.51 21.33
CA TRP A 56 -0.05 -5.73 20.60
C TRP A 56 1.21 -6.51 20.25
N SER A 57 1.01 -7.79 20.02
CA SER A 57 2.00 -8.68 19.44
C SER A 57 1.37 -9.55 18.37
N LEU A 58 2.15 -9.98 17.38
CA LEU A 58 1.71 -10.81 16.28
C LEU A 58 2.82 -11.78 15.91
N ASN A 59 2.46 -13.06 15.78
CA ASN A 59 3.32 -14.10 15.29
C ASN A 59 2.76 -14.64 13.98
N SER A 60 3.61 -14.97 13.03
CA SER A 60 3.24 -15.56 11.76
C SER A 60 4.30 -16.54 11.28
N PRO A 61 3.93 -17.68 10.71
CA PRO A 61 4.90 -18.61 10.15
C PRO A 61 5.61 -18.05 8.93
N GLU A 62 4.96 -17.17 8.18
CA GLU A 62 5.54 -16.50 7.01
C GLU A 62 4.99 -15.10 6.86
N ALA A 63 5.86 -14.14 6.58
CA ALA A 63 5.46 -12.78 6.30
C ALA A 63 6.35 -12.12 5.24
N ARG A 64 5.79 -11.11 4.55
CA ARG A 64 6.49 -10.28 3.58
C ARG A 64 6.40 -8.83 4.01
N TYR A 65 7.53 -8.15 4.04
CA TYR A 65 7.59 -6.73 4.31
C TYR A 65 7.93 -5.95 3.04
N GLU A 66 7.01 -5.11 2.60
CA GLU A 66 7.15 -4.21 1.47
C GLU A 66 7.59 -2.84 1.99
N LEU A 67 8.88 -2.54 1.93
CA LEU A 67 9.47 -1.34 2.52
C LEU A 67 8.87 -0.05 1.93
N SER A 68 8.69 0.02 0.60
CA SER A 68 8.13 1.19 -0.08
C SER A 68 6.70 1.53 0.33
N ARG A 69 5.95 0.53 0.79
CA ARG A 69 4.56 0.66 1.25
C ARG A 69 4.43 0.69 2.76
N ARG A 70 5.51 0.44 3.49
CA ARG A 70 5.48 0.25 4.95
C ARG A 70 4.41 -0.77 5.36
N LEU A 71 4.37 -1.89 4.63
CA LEU A 71 3.32 -2.90 4.72
C LEU A 71 3.91 -4.27 5.01
N VAL A 72 3.47 -4.89 6.11
CA VAL A 72 3.72 -6.30 6.39
C VAL A 72 2.48 -7.11 6.02
N ARG A 73 2.67 -8.17 5.24
CA ARG A 73 1.66 -9.21 4.96
C ARG A 73 2.06 -10.46 5.70
N ALA A 74 1.29 -10.85 6.70
CA ALA A 74 1.56 -12.02 7.53
C ALA A 74 0.49 -13.09 7.29
N ARG A 75 0.92 -14.31 6.98
CA ARG A 75 0.04 -15.47 6.77
C ARG A 75 -0.24 -16.16 8.09
N LEU A 76 -1.47 -16.64 8.27
CA LEU A 76 -1.93 -17.39 9.45
C LEU A 76 -1.46 -16.73 10.76
N PRO A 77 -1.71 -15.44 10.92
CA PRO A 77 -1.24 -14.72 12.09
C PRO A 77 -1.97 -15.16 13.36
N VAL A 78 -1.24 -15.20 14.45
CA VAL A 78 -1.78 -15.28 15.79
C VAL A 78 -1.30 -14.07 16.55
N GLY A 79 -2.21 -13.23 17.02
CA GLY A 79 -1.89 -12.00 17.72
C GLY A 79 -2.47 -11.96 19.12
N VAL A 80 -1.93 -11.08 19.93
CA VAL A 80 -2.48 -10.72 21.24
C VAL A 80 -2.61 -9.20 21.31
N LEU A 81 -3.79 -8.74 21.65
CA LEU A 81 -4.08 -7.34 21.91
C LEU A 81 -4.00 -7.11 23.42
N TYR A 82 -3.32 -6.06 23.80
CA TYR A 82 -3.12 -5.72 25.21
C TYR A 82 -3.94 -4.48 25.56
N ARG A 83 -4.37 -4.41 26.80
CA ARG A 83 -5.01 -3.24 27.40
C ARG A 83 -4.28 -2.90 28.68
N LYS A 84 -3.69 -1.72 28.76
CA LYS A 84 -2.86 -1.28 29.90
C LYS A 84 -1.75 -2.30 30.22
N GLY A 85 -1.07 -2.81 29.19
CA GLY A 85 0.00 -3.78 29.31
C GLY A 85 -0.42 -5.22 29.70
N LYS A 86 -1.73 -5.50 29.81
CA LYS A 86 -2.25 -6.84 30.11
C LYS A 86 -2.86 -7.47 28.88
N PRO A 87 -2.57 -8.76 28.58
CA PRO A 87 -3.18 -9.45 27.45
C PRO A 87 -4.70 -9.50 27.64
N SER A 88 -5.44 -9.01 26.67
CA SER A 88 -6.91 -8.87 26.75
C SER A 88 -7.64 -9.71 25.72
N PHE A 89 -7.11 -9.79 24.51
CA PHE A 89 -7.70 -10.57 23.44
C PHE A 89 -6.64 -11.33 22.66
N ARG A 90 -6.97 -12.54 22.24
CA ARG A 90 -6.25 -13.29 21.21
C ARG A 90 -6.97 -13.15 19.91
N VAL A 91 -6.22 -12.88 18.83
CA VAL A 91 -6.75 -12.80 17.48
C VAL A 91 -6.09 -13.82 16.58
N GLN A 92 -6.85 -14.36 15.63
CA GLN A 92 -6.37 -15.27 14.59
C GLN A 92 -7.09 -14.94 13.29
N SER A 93 -6.40 -15.13 12.15
CA SER A 93 -6.98 -14.96 10.82
C SER A 93 -6.14 -15.71 9.78
N ASP A 94 -6.60 -15.72 8.53
CA ASP A 94 -5.81 -16.25 7.42
C ASP A 94 -4.70 -15.29 7.00
N LEU A 95 -4.96 -13.98 7.08
CA LEU A 95 -4.06 -12.93 6.68
C LEU A 95 -4.10 -11.75 7.65
N ALA A 96 -2.94 -11.18 7.96
CA ALA A 96 -2.84 -9.87 8.59
C ALA A 96 -2.05 -8.91 7.70
N LEU A 97 -2.56 -7.68 7.59
CA LEU A 97 -1.88 -6.54 7.00
C LEU A 97 -1.54 -5.56 8.12
N VAL A 98 -0.24 -5.36 8.38
CA VAL A 98 0.24 -4.34 9.30
C VAL A 98 0.68 -3.14 8.45
N ILE A 99 -0.02 -2.04 8.57
CA ILE A 99 0.08 -0.87 7.70
C ILE A 99 0.73 0.26 8.48
N ASN A 100 1.61 1.01 7.81
CA ASN A 100 2.34 2.15 8.37
C ASN A 100 3.03 1.80 9.70
N ASP A 101 3.79 0.70 9.71
CA ASP A 101 4.55 0.26 10.88
C ASP A 101 3.70 0.03 12.15
N GLY A 102 2.43 -0.36 11.96
CA GLY A 102 1.54 -0.73 13.05
C GLY A 102 0.48 0.30 13.44
N GLU A 103 0.37 1.43 12.74
CA GLU A 103 -0.72 2.38 12.95
C GLU A 103 -2.10 1.77 12.69
N GLN A 104 -2.15 0.79 11.78
CA GLN A 104 -3.36 0.06 11.46
C GLN A 104 -3.06 -1.41 11.23
N ILE A 105 -3.88 -2.27 11.79
CA ILE A 105 -3.86 -3.71 11.54
C ILE A 105 -5.20 -4.11 10.95
N LEU A 106 -5.14 -4.78 9.80
CA LEU A 106 -6.28 -5.37 9.13
C LEU A 106 -6.12 -6.89 9.14
N LEU A 107 -7.09 -7.59 9.69
CA LEU A 107 -7.16 -9.04 9.67
C LEU A 107 -8.24 -9.47 8.70
N GLU A 108 -7.95 -10.47 7.88
CA GLU A 108 -8.84 -10.98 6.83
C GLU A 108 -8.87 -12.50 6.82
N GLY A 109 -10.05 -13.06 6.56
CA GLY A 109 -10.32 -14.50 6.45
C GLY A 109 -10.37 -15.20 7.80
N ASP A 110 -11.48 -15.86 8.09
CA ASP A 110 -11.76 -16.64 9.32
C ASP A 110 -11.24 -15.94 10.60
N VAL A 111 -11.57 -14.65 10.72
CA VAL A 111 -11.11 -13.84 11.86
C VAL A 111 -11.81 -14.30 13.13
N ARG A 112 -11.01 -14.62 14.14
CA ARG A 112 -11.47 -15.01 15.48
C ARG A 112 -10.84 -14.10 16.52
N LEU A 113 -11.67 -13.45 17.32
CA LEU A 113 -11.28 -12.63 18.44
C LEU A 113 -11.79 -13.25 19.73
N GLN A 114 -10.90 -13.72 20.56
CA GLN A 114 -11.23 -14.37 21.84
C GLN A 114 -10.77 -13.52 23.01
N GLN A 115 -11.66 -13.22 23.93
CA GLN A 115 -11.31 -12.56 25.17
C GLN A 115 -10.52 -13.52 26.09
N LEU A 116 -9.40 -13.04 26.64
CA LEU A 116 -8.51 -13.82 27.50
C LEU A 116 -8.86 -13.72 28.98
N ASN A 117 -9.50 -12.61 29.39
CA ASN A 117 -9.80 -12.32 30.79
C ASN A 117 -11.30 -12.07 30.97
N GLY A 118 -11.90 -12.67 31.99
CA GLY A 118 -13.31 -12.48 32.33
C GLY A 118 -14.26 -13.38 31.55
N SER A 119 -15.22 -12.80 30.84
CA SER A 119 -16.23 -13.55 30.09
C SER A 119 -15.61 -14.31 28.91
N ARG A 120 -16.21 -15.46 28.58
CA ARG A 120 -15.81 -16.28 27.42
C ARG A 120 -16.39 -15.69 26.11
N LEU A 121 -16.00 -14.43 25.78
CA LEU A 121 -16.43 -13.81 24.54
C LEU A 121 -15.58 -14.33 23.39
N LEU A 122 -16.24 -14.86 22.36
CA LEU A 122 -15.68 -15.22 21.08
C LEU A 122 -16.42 -14.46 19.99
N ILE A 123 -15.72 -13.67 19.20
CA ILE A 123 -16.25 -12.97 18.03
C ILE A 123 -15.64 -13.61 16.79
N GLN A 124 -16.46 -13.89 15.79
CA GLN A 124 -16.03 -14.41 14.50
C GLN A 124 -16.53 -13.50 13.39
N GLY A 125 -15.72 -13.35 12.33
CA GLY A 125 -16.07 -12.53 11.19
C GLY A 125 -15.05 -12.69 10.06
N ASP A 126 -15.31 -12.04 8.95
CA ASP A 126 -14.44 -12.12 7.76
C ASP A 126 -13.34 -11.09 7.78
N ARG A 127 -13.54 -9.98 8.48
CA ARG A 127 -12.60 -8.86 8.54
C ARG A 127 -12.66 -8.13 9.87
N LEU A 128 -11.47 -7.79 10.40
CA LEU A 128 -11.31 -6.93 11.57
C LEU A 128 -10.30 -5.83 11.23
N ARG A 129 -10.67 -4.57 11.49
CA ARG A 129 -9.75 -3.44 11.46
C ARG A 129 -9.51 -2.94 12.87
N TRP A 130 -8.26 -2.78 13.23
CA TRP A 130 -7.87 -2.26 14.52
C TRP A 130 -6.82 -1.15 14.38
N ARG A 131 -7.00 -0.09 15.19
CA ARG A 131 -6.07 1.02 15.31
C ARG A 131 -5.68 1.16 16.77
N PRO A 132 -4.41 0.93 17.13
CA PRO A 132 -3.98 0.89 18.53
C PRO A 132 -4.17 2.19 19.30
N GLU A 133 -4.17 3.33 18.62
CA GLU A 133 -4.22 4.67 19.24
C GLU A 133 -5.63 5.32 19.28
N GLU A 134 -6.67 4.62 18.86
CA GLU A 134 -8.08 5.10 18.90
C GLU A 134 -8.89 4.48 20.05
#